data_13c51a8492d4b3c331e786b0b3163a60
#
_entry.id   13c51a8492d4b3c331e786b0b3163a60
#
_cell.length_a   1.000
_cell.length_b   1.000
_cell.length_c   1.000
_cell.angle_alpha   90.00
_cell.angle_beta   90.00
_cell.angle_gamma   90.00
#
_symmetry.space_group_name_H-M   'P 1'
#
loop_
_entity.id
_entity.type
_entity.pdbx_description
1 polymer ?
#
loop_
_entity_poly.entity_id
_entity_poly.type
_entity_poly.pdbx_seq_one_letter_code
_entity_poly.pdbx_strand_id
1 'polypeptide(L)'
;MKKDLKLSVIIPAYNEEKTILEIIERVRAVDLPKEIIVVNDCSTDRTKKLLDNYPKDELVKVIHHNANLGKGSAIRTAQQLLTGDLVIIQDADLEYDPFEYPKLYKFFVEKNADAVYGSRYSGNEVMVDGFVHYYGNKLLTLFSNIFTNLHLTDMETCYKMIRTDILKKINVECQCFGFEPEITAKLAKMKARIFEVPIYYEPRLSDQGKKITWRDGIKAIWYIIKFNLFRQG
;
A
#
# COMPACT_ATOMS: atom_id res chain seq x y z
N MET A 1 -0.74 -30.66 0.84
CA MET A 1 -1.38 -29.62 1.68
C MET A 1 -0.96 -28.26 1.11
N LYS A 2 -1.89 -27.38 0.72
CA LYS A 2 -1.56 -26.00 0.37
C LYS A 2 -1.02 -25.34 1.66
N LYS A 3 0.18 -24.80 1.63
CA LYS A 3 0.79 -24.10 2.76
C LYS A 3 -0.02 -22.81 2.99
N ASP A 4 -0.53 -22.62 4.21
CA ASP A 4 -1.11 -21.33 4.57
C ASP A 4 0.01 -20.29 4.58
N LEU A 5 -0.10 -19.30 3.69
CA LEU A 5 0.89 -18.23 3.56
C LEU A 5 0.64 -17.19 4.65
N LYS A 6 1.68 -16.83 5.42
CA LYS A 6 1.57 -15.77 6.42
C LYS A 6 1.65 -14.40 5.74
N LEU A 7 0.74 -13.49 6.12
CA LEU A 7 0.67 -12.12 5.62
C LEU A 7 1.35 -11.15 6.61
N SER A 8 2.25 -10.31 6.14
CA SER A 8 2.75 -9.15 6.88
C SER A 8 1.96 -7.92 6.42
N VAL A 9 1.26 -7.26 7.36
CA VAL A 9 0.53 -6.03 7.09
C VAL A 9 1.34 -4.86 7.60
N ILE A 10 1.76 -3.95 6.71
CA ILE A 10 2.48 -2.72 7.06
C ILE A 10 1.46 -1.58 7.16
N ILE A 11 1.41 -0.91 8.31
CA ILE A 11 0.56 0.26 8.54
C ILE A 11 1.45 1.49 8.78
N PRO A 12 1.79 2.27 7.74
CA PRO A 12 2.42 3.58 7.94
C PRO A 12 1.40 4.57 8.49
N ALA A 13 1.74 5.26 9.58
CA ALA A 13 0.83 6.18 10.26
C ALA A 13 1.49 7.54 10.50
N TYR A 14 0.80 8.63 10.14
CA TYR A 14 1.18 10.00 10.44
C TYR A 14 -0.06 10.86 10.69
N ASN A 15 -0.26 11.28 11.94
CA ASN A 15 -1.41 12.07 12.39
C ASN A 15 -2.75 11.39 12.06
N GLU A 16 -2.93 10.19 12.57
CA GLU A 16 -4.12 9.35 12.38
C GLU A 16 -4.76 8.96 13.73
N GLU A 17 -4.78 9.89 14.70
CA GLU A 17 -5.32 9.65 16.05
C GLU A 17 -6.76 9.17 16.07
N LYS A 18 -7.56 9.48 15.02
CA LYS A 18 -8.98 9.12 14.93
C LYS A 18 -9.20 7.70 14.40
N THR A 19 -8.25 7.16 13.66
CA THR A 19 -8.45 5.95 12.83
C THR A 19 -7.48 4.82 13.17
N ILE A 20 -6.31 5.14 13.76
CA ILE A 20 -5.22 4.17 13.92
C ILE A 20 -5.63 2.92 14.73
N LEU A 21 -6.37 3.07 15.82
CA LEU A 21 -6.81 1.93 16.62
C LEU A 21 -7.83 1.08 15.85
N GLU A 22 -8.77 1.74 15.18
CA GLU A 22 -9.81 1.07 14.42
C GLU A 22 -9.21 0.24 13.27
N ILE A 23 -8.27 0.81 12.50
CA ILE A 23 -7.66 0.06 11.40
C ILE A 23 -6.88 -1.15 11.90
N ILE A 24 -6.17 -1.05 13.03
CA ILE A 24 -5.48 -2.19 13.63
C ILE A 24 -6.48 -3.30 13.96
N GLU A 25 -7.62 -2.97 14.58
CA GLU A 25 -8.65 -3.95 14.95
C GLU A 25 -9.33 -4.56 13.70
N ARG A 26 -9.61 -3.76 12.66
CA ARG A 26 -10.14 -4.30 11.39
C ARG A 26 -9.16 -5.28 10.75
N VAL A 27 -7.86 -4.96 10.73
CA VAL A 27 -6.83 -5.89 10.24
C VAL A 27 -6.75 -7.15 11.10
N ARG A 28 -6.85 -7.03 12.43
CA ARG A 28 -6.87 -8.19 13.34
C ARG A 28 -8.03 -9.14 13.05
N ALA A 29 -9.19 -8.58 12.73
CA ALA A 29 -10.43 -9.34 12.49
C ALA A 29 -10.40 -10.17 11.19
N VAL A 30 -9.51 -9.89 10.24
CA VAL A 30 -9.40 -10.69 9.00
C VAL A 30 -8.91 -12.10 9.34
N ASP A 31 -9.59 -13.12 8.85
CA ASP A 31 -9.24 -14.53 9.06
C ASP A 31 -8.14 -15.00 8.09
N LEU A 32 -6.92 -14.59 8.38
CA LEU A 32 -5.69 -15.02 7.69
C LEU A 32 -4.53 -15.08 8.68
N PRO A 33 -3.58 -16.03 8.56
CA PRO A 33 -2.34 -16.02 9.32
C PRO A 33 -1.57 -14.73 9.02
N LYS A 34 -1.28 -13.90 10.04
CA LYS A 34 -0.68 -12.58 9.80
C LYS A 34 0.23 -12.10 10.94
N GLU A 35 0.95 -11.04 10.65
CA GLU A 35 1.57 -10.09 11.58
C GLU A 35 1.23 -8.67 11.14
N ILE A 36 1.21 -7.73 12.07
CA ILE A 36 0.91 -6.31 11.83
C ILE A 36 2.11 -5.49 12.29
N ILE A 37 2.64 -4.65 11.39
CA ILE A 37 3.77 -3.77 11.68
C ILE A 37 3.31 -2.33 11.47
N VAL A 38 3.11 -1.63 12.58
CA VAL A 38 2.72 -0.22 12.57
C VAL A 38 3.98 0.64 12.67
N VAL A 39 4.16 1.55 11.72
CA VAL A 39 5.27 2.53 11.76
C VAL A 39 4.70 3.93 11.90
N ASN A 40 4.80 4.48 13.10
CA ASN A 40 4.45 5.87 13.35
C ASN A 40 5.57 6.80 12.90
N ASP A 41 5.32 7.58 11.86
CA ASP A 41 6.28 8.46 11.21
C ASP A 41 6.36 9.84 11.90
N CYS A 42 6.67 9.83 13.22
CA CYS A 42 6.79 11.03 14.05
C CYS A 42 5.52 11.88 14.09
N SER A 43 4.37 11.26 14.36
CA SER A 43 3.09 11.99 14.51
C SER A 43 3.17 13.08 15.59
N THR A 44 2.50 14.18 15.34
CA THR A 44 2.42 15.36 16.23
C THR A 44 1.13 15.44 17.02
N ASP A 45 0.16 14.58 16.69
CA ASP A 45 -1.11 14.41 17.40
C ASP A 45 -1.03 13.27 18.44
N ARG A 46 -2.18 12.77 18.90
CA ARG A 46 -2.23 11.69 19.89
C ARG A 46 -1.91 10.29 19.35
N THR A 47 -1.62 10.13 18.04
CA THR A 47 -1.34 8.82 17.43
C THR A 47 -0.25 8.06 18.18
N LYS A 48 0.89 8.74 18.50
CA LYS A 48 1.98 8.10 19.26
C LYS A 48 1.49 7.58 20.61
N LYS A 49 0.79 8.41 21.37
CA LYS A 49 0.27 8.05 22.71
C LYS A 49 -0.71 6.87 22.65
N LEU A 50 -1.56 6.82 21.64
CA LEU A 50 -2.50 5.71 21.42
C LEU A 50 -1.75 4.40 21.15
N LEU A 51 -0.73 4.43 20.29
CA LEU A 51 0.10 3.27 19.96
C LEU A 51 0.96 2.82 21.15
N ASP A 52 1.52 3.74 21.94
CA ASP A 52 2.29 3.41 23.16
C ASP A 52 1.43 2.67 24.19
N ASN A 53 0.12 2.99 24.27
CA ASN A 53 -0.85 2.39 25.17
C ASN A 53 -1.58 1.16 24.56
N TYR A 54 -1.34 0.84 23.28
CA TYR A 54 -1.95 -0.31 22.64
C TYR A 54 -1.46 -1.60 23.32
N PRO A 55 -2.33 -2.60 23.55
CA PRO A 55 -1.95 -3.84 24.17
C PRO A 55 -0.80 -4.53 23.42
N LYS A 56 0.28 -4.84 24.14
CA LYS A 56 1.44 -5.55 23.56
C LYS A 56 1.08 -7.02 23.38
N ASP A 57 1.13 -7.50 22.15
CA ASP A 57 1.01 -8.90 21.81
C ASP A 57 2.02 -9.30 20.71
N GLU A 58 2.06 -10.58 20.38
CA GLU A 58 2.96 -11.08 19.33
C GLU A 58 2.50 -10.71 17.91
N LEU A 59 1.24 -10.34 17.75
CA LEU A 59 0.64 -10.02 16.45
C LEU A 59 1.00 -8.63 15.97
N VAL A 60 1.07 -7.63 16.87
CA VAL A 60 1.26 -6.21 16.54
C VAL A 60 2.60 -5.69 17.03
N LYS A 61 3.42 -5.22 16.10
CA LYS A 61 4.69 -4.54 16.37
C LYS A 61 4.54 -3.06 16.05
N VAL A 62 4.89 -2.19 16.99
CA VAL A 62 4.85 -0.73 16.82
C VAL A 62 6.28 -0.17 16.82
N ILE A 63 6.56 0.68 15.83
CA ILE A 63 7.84 1.39 15.68
C ILE A 63 7.56 2.87 15.57
N HIS A 64 8.40 3.70 16.19
CA HIS A 64 8.31 5.15 16.08
C HIS A 64 9.58 5.72 15.44
N HIS A 65 9.39 6.52 14.39
CA HIS A 65 10.46 7.36 13.85
C HIS A 65 10.70 8.58 14.73
N ASN A 66 11.94 9.06 14.78
CA ASN A 66 12.31 10.27 15.51
C ASN A 66 12.08 11.56 14.71
N ALA A 67 11.80 11.44 13.40
CA ALA A 67 11.48 12.55 12.50
C ALA A 67 10.47 12.04 11.44
N ASN A 68 9.69 12.96 10.86
CA ASN A 68 8.84 12.62 9.72
C ASN A 68 9.69 12.38 8.48
N LEU A 69 9.75 11.13 8.03
CA LEU A 69 10.57 10.67 6.91
C LEU A 69 9.73 10.28 5.68
N GLY A 70 8.40 10.27 5.82
CA GLY A 70 7.42 9.94 4.79
C GLY A 70 7.07 8.45 4.67
N LYS A 71 5.94 8.18 3.99
CA LYS A 71 5.34 6.83 3.82
C LYS A 71 6.34 5.79 3.32
N GLY A 72 7.12 6.12 2.30
CA GLY A 72 8.10 5.18 1.74
C GLY A 72 9.21 4.80 2.74
N SER A 73 9.61 5.73 3.61
CA SER A 73 10.57 5.45 4.69
C SER A 73 9.97 4.56 5.76
N ALA A 74 8.70 4.76 6.11
CA ALA A 74 7.98 3.88 7.03
C ALA A 74 7.88 2.45 6.48
N ILE A 75 7.59 2.30 5.18
CA ILE A 75 7.58 1.00 4.50
C ILE A 75 8.97 0.35 4.53
N ARG A 76 10.07 1.10 4.26
CA ARG A 76 11.44 0.57 4.36
C ARG A 76 11.78 0.06 5.76
N THR A 77 11.39 0.82 6.78
CA THR A 77 11.60 0.41 8.18
C THR A 77 10.88 -0.90 8.47
N ALA A 78 9.62 -1.02 8.08
CA ALA A 78 8.84 -2.24 8.25
C ALA A 78 9.41 -3.42 7.44
N GLN A 79 9.93 -3.17 6.22
CA GLN A 79 10.49 -4.19 5.32
C GLN A 79 11.58 -5.03 5.99
N GLN A 80 12.36 -4.44 6.90
CA GLN A 80 13.43 -5.14 7.65
C GLN A 80 12.89 -6.15 8.67
N LEU A 81 11.61 -6.04 9.03
CA LEU A 81 10.98 -6.82 10.11
C LEU A 81 9.99 -7.87 9.60
N LEU A 82 9.78 -7.94 8.29
CA LEU A 82 8.83 -8.85 7.68
C LEU A 82 9.20 -10.30 7.92
N THR A 83 8.27 -11.07 8.49
CA THR A 83 8.40 -12.52 8.69
C THR A 83 7.39 -13.33 7.88
N GLY A 84 6.37 -12.67 7.29
CA GLY A 84 5.37 -13.31 6.44
C GLY A 84 5.88 -13.68 5.05
N ASP A 85 5.17 -14.58 4.39
CA ASP A 85 5.42 -14.98 3.00
C ASP A 85 4.94 -13.93 2.00
N LEU A 86 3.91 -13.17 2.40
CA LEU A 86 3.28 -12.08 1.64
C LEU A 86 3.33 -10.78 2.44
N VAL A 87 3.26 -9.66 1.76
CA VAL A 87 3.18 -8.33 2.38
C VAL A 87 2.11 -7.49 1.69
N ILE A 88 1.37 -6.72 2.46
CA ILE A 88 0.45 -5.68 1.98
C ILE A 88 0.67 -4.40 2.77
N ILE A 89 0.52 -3.25 2.10
CA ILE A 89 0.50 -1.94 2.74
C ILE A 89 -0.96 -1.57 3.00
N GLN A 90 -1.25 -1.19 4.24
CA GLN A 90 -2.55 -0.70 4.70
C GLN A 90 -2.43 0.75 5.11
N ASP A 91 -3.09 1.66 4.41
CA ASP A 91 -3.19 3.04 4.86
C ASP A 91 -4.03 3.13 6.14
N ALA A 92 -3.63 4.02 7.04
CA ALA A 92 -4.27 4.13 8.37
C ALA A 92 -5.59 4.90 8.37
N ASP A 93 -6.05 5.33 7.19
CA ASP A 93 -7.14 6.29 7.00
C ASP A 93 -8.54 5.70 6.84
N LEU A 94 -8.68 4.38 6.89
CA LEU A 94 -9.94 3.64 6.71
C LEU A 94 -10.55 3.70 5.29
N GLU A 95 -9.88 4.31 4.31
CA GLU A 95 -10.39 4.36 2.92
C GLU A 95 -10.40 2.97 2.26
N TYR A 96 -9.49 2.07 2.68
CA TYR A 96 -9.38 0.70 2.20
C TYR A 96 -9.84 -0.29 3.28
N ASP A 97 -10.67 -1.25 2.90
CA ASP A 97 -11.20 -2.26 3.82
C ASP A 97 -10.30 -3.51 3.88
N PRO A 98 -9.73 -3.86 5.06
CA PRO A 98 -8.96 -5.09 5.22
C PRO A 98 -9.69 -6.38 4.88
N PHE A 99 -11.01 -6.42 4.91
CA PHE A 99 -11.81 -7.57 4.49
C PHE A 99 -11.68 -7.89 3.00
N GLU A 100 -11.05 -7.03 2.21
CA GLU A 100 -10.67 -7.29 0.82
C GLU A 100 -9.41 -8.17 0.68
N TYR A 101 -8.58 -8.35 1.74
CA TYR A 101 -7.35 -9.14 1.67
C TYR A 101 -7.55 -10.56 1.13
N PRO A 102 -8.59 -11.32 1.51
CA PRO A 102 -8.81 -12.67 0.99
C PRO A 102 -8.96 -12.72 -0.53
N LYS A 103 -9.52 -11.67 -1.16
CA LYS A 103 -9.63 -11.58 -2.63
C LYS A 103 -8.25 -11.54 -3.30
N LEU A 104 -7.31 -10.77 -2.74
CA LEU A 104 -5.95 -10.67 -3.25
C LEU A 104 -5.15 -11.95 -2.92
N TYR A 105 -5.24 -12.42 -1.68
CA TYR A 105 -4.54 -13.60 -1.17
C TYR A 105 -4.77 -14.86 -2.00
N LYS A 106 -6.01 -15.08 -2.44
CA LYS A 106 -6.42 -16.20 -3.27
C LYS A 106 -5.53 -16.39 -4.51
N PHE A 107 -5.07 -15.32 -5.15
CA PHE A 107 -4.25 -15.39 -6.36
C PHE A 107 -2.84 -15.95 -6.10
N PHE A 108 -2.29 -15.77 -4.91
CA PHE A 108 -1.01 -16.39 -4.54
C PHE A 108 -1.15 -17.89 -4.36
N VAL A 109 -2.27 -18.33 -3.78
CA VAL A 109 -2.53 -19.75 -3.54
C VAL A 109 -2.92 -20.49 -4.83
N GLU A 110 -3.75 -19.88 -5.68
CA GLU A 110 -4.34 -20.55 -6.85
C GLU A 110 -3.57 -20.29 -8.14
N LYS A 111 -2.98 -19.11 -8.32
CA LYS A 111 -2.38 -18.66 -9.57
C LYS A 111 -0.87 -18.45 -9.47
N ASN A 112 -0.27 -18.69 -8.30
CA ASN A 112 1.14 -18.42 -8.05
C ASN A 112 1.56 -16.99 -8.47
N ALA A 113 0.75 -15.99 -8.06
CA ALA A 113 1.04 -14.58 -8.30
C ALA A 113 2.33 -14.15 -7.60
N ASP A 114 3.02 -13.16 -8.17
CA ASP A 114 4.13 -12.45 -7.55
C ASP A 114 3.65 -11.17 -6.88
N ALA A 115 2.65 -10.53 -7.48
CA ALA A 115 1.94 -9.38 -6.93
C ALA A 115 0.46 -9.39 -7.36
N VAL A 116 -0.40 -8.83 -6.51
CA VAL A 116 -1.83 -8.62 -6.80
C VAL A 116 -2.21 -7.21 -6.39
N TYR A 117 -2.76 -6.45 -7.34
CA TYR A 117 -3.22 -5.08 -7.14
C TYR A 117 -4.73 -5.05 -6.93
N GLY A 118 -5.18 -4.28 -5.95
CA GLY A 118 -6.59 -4.00 -5.77
C GLY A 118 -6.98 -2.74 -6.54
N SER A 119 -7.79 -2.85 -7.58
CA SER A 119 -8.25 -1.69 -8.34
C SER A 119 -9.52 -1.09 -7.75
N ARG A 120 -9.50 0.22 -7.54
CA ARG A 120 -10.66 1.03 -7.13
C ARG A 120 -11.62 1.31 -8.29
N TYR A 121 -11.17 1.10 -9.53
CA TYR A 121 -11.84 1.51 -10.76
C TYR A 121 -12.18 0.35 -11.71
N SER A 122 -12.01 -0.88 -11.24
CA SER A 122 -12.44 -2.09 -11.95
C SER A 122 -13.57 -2.78 -11.21
N GLY A 123 -14.46 -3.48 -11.92
CA GLY A 123 -15.59 -4.20 -11.34
C GLY A 123 -16.94 -3.55 -11.65
N ASN A 124 -18.01 -4.19 -11.13
CA ASN A 124 -19.40 -3.76 -11.40
C ASN A 124 -19.88 -2.69 -10.42
N GLU A 125 -19.25 -2.58 -9.26
CA GLU A 125 -19.59 -1.63 -8.21
C GLU A 125 -18.36 -0.76 -7.93
N VAL A 126 -18.41 0.49 -8.35
CA VAL A 126 -17.32 1.46 -8.17
C VAL A 126 -17.91 2.68 -7.49
N MET A 127 -17.33 3.11 -6.38
CA MET A 127 -17.71 4.36 -5.77
C MET A 127 -17.29 5.53 -6.68
N VAL A 128 -18.25 6.42 -6.99
CA VAL A 128 -18.00 7.58 -7.82
C VAL A 128 -17.32 8.66 -6.99
N ASP A 129 -16.05 8.92 -7.29
CA ASP A 129 -15.28 10.00 -6.71
C ASP A 129 -15.28 11.27 -7.57
N GLY A 130 -14.49 12.28 -7.16
CA GLY A 130 -14.41 13.53 -7.91
C GLY A 130 -13.78 13.37 -9.30
N PHE A 131 -14.40 13.95 -10.33
CA PHE A 131 -13.97 13.91 -11.73
C PHE A 131 -12.46 14.14 -11.92
N VAL A 132 -11.91 15.19 -11.34
CA VAL A 132 -10.48 15.54 -11.46
C VAL A 132 -9.59 14.44 -10.86
N HIS A 133 -10.01 13.83 -9.77
CA HIS A 133 -9.31 12.74 -9.10
C HIS A 133 -9.27 11.50 -9.97
N TYR A 134 -10.43 11.10 -10.49
CA TYR A 134 -10.57 9.94 -11.37
C TYR A 134 -9.70 10.09 -12.62
N TYR A 135 -9.82 11.20 -13.34
CA TYR A 135 -9.04 11.41 -14.57
C TYR A 135 -7.54 11.63 -14.30
N GLY A 136 -7.19 12.27 -13.19
CA GLY A 136 -5.79 12.36 -12.75
C GLY A 136 -5.16 10.98 -12.52
N ASN A 137 -5.86 10.10 -11.82
CA ASN A 137 -5.41 8.72 -11.61
C ASN A 137 -5.33 7.94 -12.93
N LYS A 138 -6.35 8.04 -13.79
CA LYS A 138 -6.35 7.38 -15.11
C LYS A 138 -5.18 7.84 -15.99
N LEU A 139 -4.83 9.13 -15.95
CA LEU A 139 -3.68 9.66 -16.68
C LEU A 139 -2.36 9.09 -16.15
N LEU A 140 -2.15 9.09 -14.82
CA LEU A 140 -0.96 8.52 -14.19
C LEU A 140 -0.84 7.03 -14.49
N THR A 141 -1.94 6.30 -14.41
CA THR A 141 -1.99 4.86 -14.74
C THR A 141 -1.65 4.63 -16.22
N LEU A 142 -2.19 5.43 -17.13
CA LEU A 142 -1.85 5.34 -18.57
C LEU A 142 -0.37 5.58 -18.80
N PHE A 143 0.22 6.62 -18.22
CA PHE A 143 1.65 6.87 -18.32
C PHE A 143 2.48 5.70 -17.77
N SER A 144 2.12 5.19 -16.60
CA SER A 144 2.79 4.02 -16.03
C SER A 144 2.71 2.81 -16.96
N ASN A 145 1.54 2.51 -17.50
CA ASN A 145 1.32 1.39 -18.43
C ASN A 145 2.19 1.48 -19.69
N ILE A 146 2.33 2.70 -20.26
CA ILE A 146 3.19 2.92 -21.45
C ILE A 146 4.64 2.56 -21.15
N PHE A 147 5.18 3.01 -20.00
CA PHE A 147 6.58 2.77 -19.65
C PHE A 147 6.85 1.36 -19.13
N THR A 148 5.89 0.72 -18.48
CA THR A 148 6.04 -0.62 -17.89
C THR A 148 5.60 -1.73 -18.82
N ASN A 149 4.90 -1.41 -19.92
CA ASN A 149 4.21 -2.36 -20.79
C ASN A 149 3.21 -3.24 -20.03
N LEU A 150 2.55 -2.67 -19.02
CA LEU A 150 1.44 -3.29 -18.28
C LEU A 150 0.10 -2.73 -18.79
N HIS A 151 -1.01 -3.31 -18.32
CA HIS A 151 -2.37 -2.83 -18.61
C HIS A 151 -3.21 -2.72 -17.34
N LEU A 152 -2.64 -2.11 -16.30
CA LEU A 152 -3.34 -1.85 -15.04
C LEU A 152 -4.48 -0.85 -15.25
N THR A 153 -5.52 -0.96 -14.42
CA THR A 153 -6.62 0.00 -14.36
C THR A 153 -6.44 1.04 -13.26
N ASP A 154 -5.60 0.72 -12.25
CA ASP A 154 -5.32 1.59 -11.09
C ASP A 154 -3.90 1.37 -10.55
N MET A 155 -2.92 2.10 -11.09
CA MET A 155 -1.52 2.04 -10.65
C MET A 155 -1.32 2.67 -9.26
N GLU A 156 -2.08 3.71 -8.93
CA GLU A 156 -1.93 4.48 -7.68
C GLU A 156 -2.63 3.83 -6.47
N THR A 157 -3.24 2.66 -6.63
CA THR A 157 -3.85 1.94 -5.50
C THR A 157 -2.84 1.66 -4.39
N CYS A 158 -3.23 1.85 -3.12
CA CYS A 158 -2.43 1.41 -1.99
C CYS A 158 -2.39 -0.12 -1.88
N TYR A 159 -3.49 -0.79 -2.20
CA TYR A 159 -3.57 -2.24 -2.09
C TYR A 159 -2.75 -2.97 -3.14
N LYS A 160 -1.49 -3.16 -2.81
CA LYS A 160 -0.55 -4.01 -3.52
C LYS A 160 -0.08 -5.11 -2.59
N MET A 161 -0.63 -6.31 -2.75
CA MET A 161 -0.12 -7.49 -2.05
C MET A 161 1.01 -8.08 -2.88
N ILE A 162 2.16 -8.36 -2.26
CA ILE A 162 3.39 -8.74 -2.96
C ILE A 162 4.05 -9.89 -2.20
N ARG A 163 4.74 -10.80 -2.89
CA ARG A 163 5.61 -11.77 -2.21
C ARG A 163 6.72 -11.07 -1.47
N THR A 164 6.93 -11.45 -0.22
CA THR A 164 7.93 -10.81 0.64
C THR A 164 9.36 -10.97 0.11
N ASP A 165 9.69 -12.09 -0.49
CA ASP A 165 11.01 -12.31 -1.09
C ASP A 165 11.27 -11.42 -2.32
N ILE A 166 10.21 -11.04 -3.05
CA ILE A 166 10.29 -10.07 -4.15
C ILE A 166 10.44 -8.66 -3.60
N LEU A 167 9.60 -8.26 -2.63
CA LEU A 167 9.71 -6.93 -2.04
C LEU A 167 11.08 -6.71 -1.38
N LYS A 168 11.64 -7.71 -0.70
CA LYS A 168 12.98 -7.63 -0.09
C LYS A 168 14.12 -7.42 -1.09
N LYS A 169 13.96 -7.81 -2.36
CA LYS A 169 14.92 -7.52 -3.43
C LYS A 169 14.78 -6.10 -3.97
N ILE A 170 13.65 -5.46 -3.71
CA ILE A 170 13.39 -4.09 -4.16
C ILE A 170 13.93 -3.12 -3.12
N ASN A 171 14.94 -2.34 -3.51
CA ASN A 171 15.38 -1.19 -2.72
C ASN A 171 14.39 -0.03 -2.92
N VAL A 172 13.49 0.18 -1.97
CA VAL A 172 12.54 1.31 -1.99
C VAL A 172 13.29 2.61 -1.73
N GLU A 173 13.28 3.54 -2.68
CA GLU A 173 14.03 4.79 -2.63
C GLU A 173 13.16 6.00 -2.31
N CYS A 174 11.89 5.99 -2.73
CA CYS A 174 10.96 7.05 -2.46
C CYS A 174 10.69 7.21 -0.97
N GLN A 175 10.71 8.46 -0.51
CA GLN A 175 10.39 8.79 0.88
C GLN A 175 8.90 9.07 1.08
N CYS A 176 8.22 9.70 0.09
CA CYS A 176 6.83 10.14 0.16
C CYS A 176 5.92 9.33 -0.78
N PHE A 177 4.98 10.00 -1.46
CA PHE A 177 3.95 9.46 -2.38
C PHE A 177 4.50 8.96 -3.73
N GLY A 178 5.73 8.52 -3.82
CA GLY A 178 6.31 7.92 -5.02
C GLY A 178 6.46 6.41 -4.91
N PHE A 179 5.97 5.80 -3.83
CA PHE A 179 6.08 4.37 -3.62
C PHE A 179 5.30 3.58 -4.68
N GLU A 180 4.08 3.98 -4.99
CA GLU A 180 3.19 3.31 -5.92
C GLU A 180 3.78 3.22 -7.35
N PRO A 181 4.24 4.31 -7.98
CA PRO A 181 4.93 4.24 -9.27
C PRO A 181 6.31 3.54 -9.18
N GLU A 182 7.06 3.71 -8.09
CA GLU A 182 8.34 3.04 -7.91
C GLU A 182 8.21 1.53 -7.89
N ILE A 183 7.32 1.00 -7.03
CA ILE A 183 7.13 -0.43 -6.89
C ILE A 183 6.61 -1.06 -8.18
N THR A 184 5.70 -0.37 -8.89
CA THR A 184 5.14 -0.83 -10.15
C THR A 184 6.21 -0.94 -11.24
N ALA A 185 7.07 0.09 -11.38
CA ALA A 185 8.17 0.05 -12.33
C ALA A 185 9.18 -1.08 -12.02
N LYS A 186 9.52 -1.27 -10.75
CA LYS A 186 10.48 -2.31 -10.33
C LYS A 186 9.91 -3.72 -10.51
N LEU A 187 8.64 -3.95 -10.17
CA LEU A 187 7.98 -5.23 -10.43
C LEU A 187 7.89 -5.54 -11.93
N ALA A 188 7.59 -4.55 -12.78
CA ALA A 188 7.56 -4.71 -14.23
C ALA A 188 8.95 -5.10 -14.78
N LYS A 189 10.03 -4.44 -14.34
CA LYS A 189 11.41 -4.78 -14.72
C LYS A 189 11.81 -6.20 -14.30
N MET A 190 11.32 -6.66 -13.16
CA MET A 190 11.52 -8.04 -12.69
C MET A 190 10.67 -9.05 -13.43
N LYS A 191 9.81 -8.62 -14.37
CA LYS A 191 8.83 -9.46 -15.10
C LYS A 191 7.93 -10.23 -14.14
N ALA A 192 7.55 -9.61 -13.01
CA ALA A 192 6.69 -10.19 -12.00
C ALA A 192 5.31 -10.54 -12.58
N ARG A 193 4.73 -11.65 -12.13
CA ARG A 193 3.36 -12.07 -12.49
C ARG A 193 2.38 -11.26 -11.66
N ILE A 194 1.89 -10.16 -12.25
CA ILE A 194 0.97 -9.22 -11.61
C ILE A 194 -0.46 -9.56 -12.04
N PHE A 195 -1.37 -9.61 -11.06
CA PHE A 195 -2.81 -9.69 -11.27
C PHE A 195 -3.47 -8.44 -10.71
N GLU A 196 -4.64 -8.09 -11.22
CA GLU A 196 -5.45 -6.99 -10.72
C GLU A 196 -6.86 -7.49 -10.41
N VAL A 197 -7.42 -7.08 -9.27
CA VAL A 197 -8.75 -7.47 -8.81
C VAL A 197 -9.53 -6.25 -8.35
N PRO A 198 -10.87 -6.20 -8.54
CA PRO A 198 -11.67 -5.13 -7.99
C PRO A 198 -11.73 -5.19 -6.46
N ILE A 199 -11.62 -4.03 -5.82
CA ILE A 199 -11.75 -3.89 -4.37
C ILE A 199 -12.77 -2.81 -4.03
N TYR A 200 -13.37 -2.92 -2.84
CA TYR A 200 -14.12 -1.84 -2.24
C TYR A 200 -13.18 -0.72 -1.76
N TYR A 201 -13.56 0.51 -2.01
CA TYR A 201 -12.82 1.71 -1.63
C TYR A 201 -13.81 2.82 -1.26
N GLU A 202 -13.62 3.45 -0.11
CA GLU A 202 -14.46 4.54 0.37
C GLU A 202 -13.62 5.80 0.59
N PRO A 203 -13.61 6.75 -0.37
CA PRO A 203 -12.78 7.94 -0.26
C PRO A 203 -13.26 8.84 0.89
N ARG A 204 -12.32 9.40 1.66
CA ARG A 204 -12.61 10.46 2.63
C ARG A 204 -13.20 11.68 1.93
N LEU A 205 -14.19 12.28 2.54
CA LEU A 205 -14.74 13.56 2.10
C LEU A 205 -13.68 14.66 2.26
N SER A 206 -13.75 15.69 1.43
CA SER A 206 -12.74 16.77 1.38
C SER A 206 -12.56 17.54 2.69
N ASP A 207 -13.58 17.56 3.54
CA ASP A 207 -13.59 18.16 4.89
C ASP A 207 -12.87 17.30 5.95
N GLN A 208 -12.56 16.03 5.63
CA GLN A 208 -11.90 15.07 6.51
C GLN A 208 -10.37 15.00 6.34
N GLY A 209 -9.75 15.98 5.66
CA GLY A 209 -8.30 16.13 5.61
C GLY A 209 -7.61 15.41 4.45
N LYS A 210 -8.21 15.41 3.25
CA LYS A 210 -7.56 14.89 2.03
C LYS A 210 -6.22 15.58 1.79
N LYS A 211 -5.12 14.81 1.84
CA LYS A 211 -3.73 15.33 1.83
C LYS A 211 -3.12 15.44 0.42
N ILE A 212 -3.74 14.87 -0.62
CA ILE A 212 -3.17 14.79 -1.98
C ILE A 212 -3.48 16.07 -2.78
N THR A 213 -2.43 16.67 -3.38
CA THR A 213 -2.52 17.90 -4.17
C THR A 213 -2.09 17.65 -5.63
N TRP A 214 -2.39 18.60 -6.54
CA TRP A 214 -1.92 18.52 -7.93
C TRP A 214 -0.38 18.44 -8.07
N ARG A 215 0.36 18.99 -7.08
CA ARG A 215 1.83 18.88 -7.01
C ARG A 215 2.29 17.44 -6.82
N ASP A 216 1.53 16.63 -6.13
CA ASP A 216 1.84 15.21 -5.93
C ASP A 216 1.65 14.43 -7.22
N GLY A 217 0.66 14.82 -8.05
CA GLY A 217 0.51 14.28 -9.41
C GLY A 217 1.72 14.58 -10.31
N ILE A 218 2.28 15.78 -10.27
CA ILE A 218 3.52 16.11 -11.01
C ILE A 218 4.70 15.28 -10.51
N LYS A 219 4.83 15.11 -9.19
CA LYS A 219 5.88 14.24 -8.62
C LYS A 219 5.70 12.77 -9.06
N ALA A 220 4.45 12.27 -9.11
CA ALA A 220 4.18 10.92 -9.58
C ALA A 220 4.64 10.72 -11.03
N ILE A 221 4.36 11.66 -11.93
CA ILE A 221 4.87 11.64 -13.33
C ILE A 221 6.40 11.58 -13.33
N TRP A 222 7.06 12.42 -12.53
CA TRP A 222 8.51 12.39 -12.40
C TRP A 222 9.03 11.03 -11.92
N TYR A 223 8.39 10.41 -10.92
CA TYR A 223 8.78 9.10 -10.43
C TYR A 223 8.54 7.99 -11.46
N ILE A 224 7.44 8.05 -12.22
CA ILE A 224 7.21 7.12 -13.35
C ILE A 224 8.39 7.19 -14.32
N ILE A 225 8.78 8.40 -14.76
CA ILE A 225 9.90 8.59 -15.68
C ILE A 225 11.22 8.11 -15.06
N LYS A 226 11.51 8.56 -13.83
CA LYS A 226 12.76 8.25 -13.12
C LYS A 226 12.98 6.74 -13.01
N PHE A 227 11.99 5.99 -12.50
CA PHE A 227 12.16 4.57 -12.22
C PHE A 227 12.06 3.68 -13.46
N ASN A 228 11.47 4.16 -14.55
CA ASN A 228 11.42 3.40 -15.79
C ASN A 228 12.64 3.66 -16.69
N LEU A 229 13.11 4.91 -16.82
CA LEU A 229 14.14 5.28 -17.80
C LEU A 229 15.55 5.39 -17.20
N PHE A 230 15.69 5.91 -15.95
CA PHE A 230 17.00 6.30 -15.44
C PHE A 230 17.62 5.34 -14.41
N ARG A 231 16.90 4.34 -13.93
CA ARG A 231 17.46 3.35 -13.01
C ARG A 231 17.26 1.93 -13.52
N GLN A 232 18.39 1.30 -13.81
CA GLN A 232 18.46 -0.16 -13.92
C GLN A 232 18.45 -0.68 -12.47
N GLY A 233 17.43 -1.50 -12.17
CA GLY A 233 16.99 -1.99 -10.90
C GLY A 233 18.00 -2.63 -10.00
#